data_1324c611e9abdd4cc37b9cb011c4744b
#
_entry.id   1324c611e9abdd4cc37b9cb011c4744b
#
_cell.length_a   1.000
_cell.length_b   1.000
_cell.length_c   1.000
_cell.angle_alpha   90.00
_cell.angle_beta   90.00
_cell.angle_gamma   90.00
#
_symmetry.space_group_name_H-M   'P 1'
#
loop_
_entity.id
_entity.type
_entity.pdbx_description
1 polymer ?
#
loop_
_entity_poly.entity_id
_entity_poly.type
_entity_poly.pdbx_seq_one_letter_code
_entity_poly.pdbx_strand_id
1 'polypeptide(L)'
;MKVCGRRLLVRAGLLLFAGMLLASHSSVRAQGFSFPGVQYSRGQDVSPVFEGWERNPDGTFSMWFGYYNRNTEEEVDIPLGPKNSFDMANSDQGQPTHFYSGSRWWVFKVVVPADWPKDKRLVWTLANNGRTNVAKGWLEPEWEVDKLLISADGASDQFTGSLGRPASEAIIAGDLPPVITGRTTEMVTLPSAAKLTVTATDDGLPKLRAGEKGSDGQNRGGIQGVRIRWILYRGPGPVQLDRKSVV
;
A
#
# COMPACT_ATOMS: atom_id res chain seq x y z
N MET A 1 -4.66 -75.51 36.39
CA MET A 1 -5.55 -74.47 35.90
C MET A 1 -5.27 -73.11 36.52
N LYS A 2 -4.15 -72.45 36.25
CA LYS A 2 -3.79 -71.09 36.78
C LYS A 2 -3.01 -70.24 35.78
N VAL A 3 -3.18 -70.37 34.47
CA VAL A 3 -2.38 -69.64 33.49
C VAL A 3 -3.25 -68.66 32.66
N CYS A 4 -4.57 -68.70 32.75
CA CYS A 4 -5.46 -67.90 31.89
C CYS A 4 -5.65 -66.44 32.36
N GLY A 5 -5.59 -66.18 33.68
CA GLY A 5 -5.84 -64.82 34.21
C GLY A 5 -4.74 -63.80 33.95
N ARG A 6 -3.50 -64.24 33.86
CA ARG A 6 -2.32 -63.34 33.74
C ARG A 6 -2.19 -62.71 32.34
N ARG A 7 -2.64 -63.42 31.32
CA ARG A 7 -2.64 -62.89 29.91
C ARG A 7 -3.72 -61.88 29.64
N LEU A 8 -4.84 -61.94 30.38
CA LEU A 8 -5.97 -61.02 30.22
C LEU A 8 -5.65 -59.65 30.84
N LEU A 9 -4.98 -59.65 32.00
CA LEU A 9 -4.56 -58.42 32.67
C LEU A 9 -3.49 -57.64 31.89
N VAL A 10 -2.55 -58.32 31.24
CA VAL A 10 -1.53 -57.70 30.41
C VAL A 10 -2.11 -57.07 29.16
N ARG A 11 -3.12 -57.71 28.54
CA ARG A 11 -3.78 -57.13 27.36
C ARG A 11 -4.66 -55.95 27.71
N ALA A 12 -5.35 -55.94 28.84
CA ALA A 12 -6.12 -54.81 29.33
C ALA A 12 -5.24 -53.60 29.66
N GLY A 13 -4.05 -53.85 30.29
CA GLY A 13 -3.09 -52.79 30.58
C GLY A 13 -2.47 -52.16 29.34
N LEU A 14 -2.20 -52.96 28.28
CA LEU A 14 -1.66 -52.45 27.01
C LEU A 14 -2.69 -51.59 26.23
N LEU A 15 -3.96 -51.97 26.29
CA LEU A 15 -5.03 -51.19 25.63
C LEU A 15 -5.30 -49.87 26.37
N LEU A 16 -5.23 -49.85 27.68
CA LEU A 16 -5.33 -48.60 28.46
C LEU A 16 -4.16 -47.66 28.21
N PHE A 17 -2.94 -48.19 28.09
CA PHE A 17 -1.75 -47.39 27.80
C PHE A 17 -1.76 -46.84 26.36
N ALA A 18 -2.21 -47.62 25.40
CA ALA A 18 -2.39 -47.16 24.00
C ALA A 18 -3.51 -46.12 23.87
N GLY A 19 -4.59 -46.22 24.65
CA GLY A 19 -5.65 -45.22 24.72
C GLY A 19 -5.20 -43.91 25.32
N MET A 20 -4.29 -43.93 26.31
CA MET A 20 -3.75 -42.75 26.96
C MET A 20 -2.75 -41.99 26.06
N LEU A 21 -2.04 -42.70 25.18
CA LEU A 21 -1.14 -42.11 24.18
C LEU A 21 -1.86 -41.41 23.02
N LEU A 22 -3.10 -41.85 22.71
CA LEU A 22 -3.93 -41.24 21.68
C LEU A 22 -4.69 -40.00 22.16
N ALA A 23 -4.89 -39.83 23.48
CA ALA A 23 -5.60 -38.70 24.06
C ALA A 23 -4.73 -37.44 24.24
N SER A 24 -3.43 -37.50 24.01
CA SER A 24 -2.49 -36.40 24.26
C SER A 24 -2.16 -35.54 23.03
N HIS A 25 -2.91 -35.63 21.95
CA HIS A 25 -2.84 -34.66 20.88
C HIS A 25 -3.69 -33.42 21.22
N SER A 26 -3.41 -32.80 22.34
CA SER A 26 -3.83 -31.43 22.57
C SER A 26 -3.13 -30.59 21.53
N SER A 27 -3.84 -30.17 20.49
CA SER A 27 -3.38 -29.14 19.59
C SER A 27 -3.12 -27.90 20.44
N VAL A 28 -1.88 -27.68 20.85
CA VAL A 28 -1.44 -26.39 21.39
C VAL A 28 -1.64 -25.41 20.24
N ARG A 29 -2.81 -24.78 20.18
CA ARG A 29 -2.95 -23.57 19.40
C ARG A 29 -2.02 -22.56 20.03
N ALA A 30 -0.89 -22.32 19.41
CA ALA A 30 -0.08 -21.16 19.71
C ALA A 30 -1.02 -19.97 19.55
N GLN A 31 -1.51 -19.43 20.65
CA GLN A 31 -2.15 -18.13 20.67
C GLN A 31 -1.02 -17.18 20.28
N GLY A 32 -1.04 -16.69 19.03
CA GLY A 32 -0.18 -15.63 18.63
C GLY A 32 -0.42 -14.47 19.58
N PHE A 33 0.53 -14.19 20.45
CA PHE A 33 0.53 -12.96 21.21
C PHE A 33 0.72 -11.84 20.21
N SER A 34 -0.38 -11.28 19.73
CA SER A 34 -0.38 -9.98 19.12
C SER A 34 -0.22 -8.98 20.24
N PHE A 35 0.99 -8.50 20.45
CA PHE A 35 1.15 -7.27 21.22
C PHE A 35 0.48 -6.18 20.40
N PRO A 36 -0.60 -5.53 20.90
CA PRO A 36 -1.06 -4.32 20.25
C PRO A 36 0.13 -3.36 20.28
N GLY A 37 0.73 -3.11 19.13
CA GLY A 37 1.81 -2.15 19.00
C GLY A 37 1.32 -0.82 19.55
N VAL A 38 2.10 -0.16 20.39
CA VAL A 38 1.78 1.17 20.88
C VAL A 38 1.65 2.08 19.65
N GLN A 39 0.45 2.60 19.43
CA GLN A 39 0.18 3.56 18.37
C GLN A 39 0.11 4.95 18.98
N TYR A 40 0.74 5.90 18.31
CA TYR A 40 0.73 7.30 18.72
C TYR A 40 -0.12 8.11 17.76
N SER A 41 -0.97 8.96 18.30
CA SER A 41 -1.78 9.85 17.45
C SER A 41 -0.92 10.91 16.77
N ARG A 42 0.16 11.38 17.43
CA ARG A 42 1.00 12.50 16.97
C ARG A 42 2.46 12.34 17.40
N GLY A 43 3.34 13.17 16.81
CA GLY A 43 4.73 13.31 17.22
C GLY A 43 5.67 12.24 16.68
N GLN A 44 5.18 11.35 15.80
CA GLN A 44 6.00 10.33 15.17
C GLN A 44 6.57 10.81 13.83
N ASP A 45 7.64 10.17 13.40
CA ASP A 45 8.30 10.43 12.14
C ASP A 45 7.60 9.76 10.94
N VAL A 46 7.92 10.28 9.75
CA VAL A 46 7.55 9.71 8.46
C VAL A 46 8.74 8.94 7.91
N SER A 47 8.51 7.71 7.50
CA SER A 47 9.50 6.87 6.83
C SER A 47 9.21 6.81 5.33
N PRO A 48 10.16 7.15 4.46
CA PRO A 48 10.04 6.88 3.03
C PRO A 48 10.19 5.38 2.78
N VAL A 49 9.54 4.88 1.74
CA VAL A 49 9.57 3.46 1.35
C VAL A 49 9.89 3.37 -0.14
N PHE A 50 10.77 2.45 -0.51
CA PHE A 50 10.97 2.03 -1.89
C PHE A 50 10.07 0.82 -2.14
N GLU A 51 9.21 0.90 -3.16
CA GLU A 51 8.19 -0.11 -3.44
C GLU A 51 8.61 -1.08 -4.55
N GLY A 52 9.54 -0.68 -5.39
CA GLY A 52 10.02 -1.47 -6.50
C GLY A 52 10.27 -0.63 -7.76
N TRP A 53 10.57 -1.30 -8.87
CA TRP A 53 10.86 -0.65 -10.15
C TRP A 53 10.25 -1.40 -11.32
N GLU A 54 9.92 -0.68 -12.38
CA GLU A 54 9.38 -1.23 -13.63
C GLU A 54 10.17 -0.72 -14.84
N ARG A 55 10.16 -1.50 -15.92
CA ARG A 55 10.71 -1.09 -17.23
C ARG A 55 9.69 -0.25 -17.98
N ASN A 56 10.13 0.87 -18.49
CA ASN A 56 9.34 1.66 -19.40
C ASN A 56 9.53 1.19 -20.85
N PRO A 57 8.55 1.40 -21.74
CA PRO A 57 8.65 1.02 -23.15
C PRO A 57 9.81 1.69 -23.90
N ASP A 58 10.27 2.85 -23.45
CA ASP A 58 11.40 3.61 -24.01
C ASP A 58 12.77 3.13 -23.50
N GLY A 59 12.81 2.07 -22.68
CA GLY A 59 14.01 1.50 -22.10
C GLY A 59 14.46 2.16 -20.80
N THR A 60 13.86 3.24 -20.36
CA THR A 60 14.10 3.84 -19.03
C THR A 60 13.49 2.98 -17.92
N PHE A 61 13.76 3.34 -16.66
CA PHE A 61 13.17 2.64 -15.52
C PHE A 61 12.43 3.61 -14.63
N SER A 62 11.26 3.19 -14.14
CA SER A 62 10.49 3.91 -13.12
C SER A 62 10.73 3.27 -11.78
N MET A 63 11.24 4.02 -10.81
CA MET A 63 11.40 3.61 -9.42
C MET A 63 10.25 4.16 -8.60
N TRP A 64 9.46 3.28 -7.99
CA TRP A 64 8.26 3.64 -7.24
C TRP A 64 8.56 3.84 -5.75
N PHE A 65 7.95 4.87 -5.19
CA PHE A 65 8.09 5.23 -3.79
C PHE A 65 6.74 5.48 -3.14
N GLY A 66 6.66 5.05 -1.90
CA GLY A 66 5.58 5.33 -0.97
C GLY A 66 6.14 5.86 0.34
N TYR A 67 5.31 5.92 1.36
CA TYR A 67 5.74 6.33 2.70
C TYR A 67 4.87 5.72 3.78
N TYR A 68 5.39 5.72 5.00
CA TYR A 68 4.65 5.40 6.21
C TYR A 68 4.77 6.55 7.22
N ASN A 69 3.67 7.27 7.42
CA ASN A 69 3.51 8.21 8.51
C ASN A 69 3.05 7.43 9.74
N ARG A 70 3.89 7.35 10.76
CA ARG A 70 3.66 6.53 11.96
C ARG A 70 2.61 7.10 12.91
N ASN A 71 2.13 8.33 12.65
CA ASN A 71 1.02 8.92 13.37
C ASN A 71 -0.31 8.32 12.91
N THR A 72 -1.25 8.14 13.82
CA THR A 72 -2.60 7.66 13.47
C THR A 72 -3.55 8.80 13.12
N GLU A 73 -3.24 10.02 13.53
CA GLU A 73 -4.09 11.20 13.30
C GLU A 73 -3.32 12.38 12.67
N GLU A 74 -2.06 12.57 13.05
CA GLU A 74 -1.28 13.71 12.58
C GLU A 74 -0.85 13.55 11.13
N GLU A 75 -1.23 14.52 10.30
CA GLU A 75 -0.67 14.74 8.99
C GLU A 75 0.57 15.65 9.11
N VAL A 76 1.60 15.37 8.34
CA VAL A 76 2.92 16.02 8.52
C VAL A 76 3.31 16.74 7.24
N ASP A 77 3.76 17.99 7.36
CA ASP A 77 4.34 18.75 6.27
C ASP A 77 5.87 18.76 6.35
N ILE A 78 6.53 18.28 5.31
CA ILE A 78 7.99 18.30 5.16
C ILE A 78 8.31 18.98 3.83
N PRO A 79 8.62 20.28 3.82
CA PRO A 79 8.94 21.01 2.60
C PRO A 79 10.16 20.45 1.87
N LEU A 80 10.21 20.64 0.54
CA LEU A 80 11.38 20.32 -0.26
C LEU A 80 12.62 21.02 0.28
N GLY A 81 13.74 20.33 0.22
CA GLY A 81 15.03 20.81 0.70
C GLY A 81 15.77 19.75 1.51
N PRO A 82 16.70 20.13 2.40
CA PRO A 82 17.54 19.15 3.12
C PRO A 82 16.78 18.11 3.94
N LYS A 83 15.52 18.40 4.29
CA LYS A 83 14.66 17.47 5.05
C LYS A 83 13.77 16.58 4.17
N ASN A 84 13.69 16.87 2.87
CA ASN A 84 12.89 16.11 1.90
C ASN A 84 13.55 16.23 0.53
N SER A 85 14.47 15.33 0.23
CA SER A 85 15.32 15.42 -0.96
C SER A 85 15.77 14.07 -1.48
N PHE A 86 16.04 14.01 -2.78
CA PHE A 86 16.80 12.94 -3.40
C PHE A 86 18.28 13.28 -3.52
N ASP A 87 19.13 12.26 -3.55
CA ASP A 87 20.59 12.36 -3.76
C ASP A 87 20.96 12.51 -5.25
N MET A 88 20.20 13.34 -5.97
CA MET A 88 20.41 13.65 -7.38
C MET A 88 20.78 15.11 -7.55
N ALA A 89 21.33 15.48 -8.74
CA ALA A 89 21.63 16.87 -9.09
C ALA A 89 20.41 17.79 -8.92
N ASN A 90 19.24 17.31 -9.32
CA ASN A 90 17.95 17.89 -8.90
C ASN A 90 17.40 17.07 -7.74
N SER A 91 17.33 17.66 -6.56
CA SER A 91 16.80 17.00 -5.36
C SER A 91 15.27 16.91 -5.33
N ASP A 92 14.58 17.66 -6.20
CA ASP A 92 13.15 17.55 -6.45
C ASP A 92 12.88 16.53 -7.58
N GLN A 93 12.34 15.39 -7.23
CA GLN A 93 11.96 14.30 -8.13
C GLN A 93 10.46 14.06 -8.15
N GLY A 94 9.67 15.04 -7.77
CA GLY A 94 8.22 14.91 -7.73
C GLY A 94 7.67 14.41 -6.39
N GLN A 95 8.50 14.24 -5.35
CA GLN A 95 8.07 13.73 -4.04
C GLN A 95 7.04 14.64 -3.37
N PRO A 96 6.11 14.11 -2.54
CA PRO A 96 5.14 14.90 -1.79
C PRO A 96 5.82 15.78 -0.75
N THR A 97 5.14 16.86 -0.33
CA THR A 97 5.51 17.65 0.86
C THR A 97 4.48 17.51 1.98
N HIS A 98 3.33 16.95 1.69
CA HIS A 98 2.28 16.65 2.67
C HIS A 98 2.13 15.14 2.82
N PHE A 99 2.11 14.66 4.06
CA PHE A 99 2.14 13.25 4.40
C PHE A 99 0.94 12.90 5.28
N TYR A 100 -0.07 12.28 4.69
CA TYR A 100 -1.24 11.76 5.41
C TYR A 100 -0.86 10.65 6.39
N SER A 101 -1.64 10.44 7.43
CA SER A 101 -1.41 9.39 8.42
C SER A 101 -1.45 7.98 7.80
N GLY A 102 -0.69 7.05 8.37
CA GLY A 102 -0.62 5.65 7.95
C GLY A 102 0.26 5.40 6.72
N SER A 103 0.14 4.21 6.15
CA SER A 103 0.89 3.79 4.95
C SER A 103 0.25 4.34 3.69
N ARG A 104 1.10 4.77 2.76
CA ARG A 104 0.71 5.19 1.42
C ARG A 104 1.68 4.59 0.42
N TRP A 105 1.16 3.72 -0.44
CA TRP A 105 1.93 2.91 -1.36
C TRP A 105 1.79 3.47 -2.77
N TRP A 106 2.82 3.29 -3.60
CA TRP A 106 2.82 3.70 -5.01
C TRP A 106 2.48 5.20 -5.21
N VAL A 107 2.96 6.07 -4.32
CA VAL A 107 2.58 7.48 -4.27
C VAL A 107 3.11 8.25 -5.47
N PHE A 108 4.36 7.99 -5.86
CA PHE A 108 5.01 8.61 -7.01
C PHE A 108 6.14 7.74 -7.53
N LYS A 109 6.59 8.07 -8.73
CA LYS A 109 7.72 7.39 -9.34
C LYS A 109 8.78 8.37 -9.82
N VAL A 110 10.02 7.94 -9.75
CA VAL A 110 11.18 8.65 -10.30
C VAL A 110 11.68 7.89 -11.50
N VAL A 111 11.77 8.55 -12.65
CA VAL A 111 12.28 7.95 -13.88
C VAL A 111 13.81 8.10 -13.90
N VAL A 112 14.51 6.99 -14.07
CA VAL A 112 15.97 6.95 -14.23
C VAL A 112 16.31 6.45 -15.64
N PRO A 113 17.46 6.89 -16.21
CA PRO A 113 17.80 6.56 -17.58
C PRO A 113 18.09 5.06 -17.81
N ALA A 114 18.06 4.64 -19.06
CA ALA A 114 18.25 3.23 -19.47
C ALA A 114 19.63 2.68 -19.07
N ASP A 115 20.63 3.54 -18.97
CA ASP A 115 22.00 3.20 -18.58
C ASP A 115 22.26 3.36 -17.06
N TRP A 116 21.18 3.46 -16.25
CA TRP A 116 21.32 3.53 -14.80
C TRP A 116 22.08 2.30 -14.26
N PRO A 117 23.19 2.51 -13.53
CA PRO A 117 23.97 1.40 -13.00
C PRO A 117 23.13 0.55 -12.02
N LYS A 118 23.17 -0.79 -12.16
CA LYS A 118 22.38 -1.71 -11.36
C LYS A 118 22.67 -1.62 -9.86
N ASP A 119 23.91 -1.33 -9.51
CA ASP A 119 24.40 -1.20 -8.14
C ASP A 119 24.18 0.21 -7.56
N LYS A 120 23.85 1.19 -8.40
CA LYS A 120 23.59 2.56 -7.96
C LYS A 120 22.28 2.65 -7.20
N ARG A 121 22.34 3.28 -6.05
CA ARG A 121 21.16 3.58 -5.23
C ARG A 121 20.64 4.98 -5.53
N LEU A 122 19.32 5.08 -5.63
CA LEU A 122 18.59 6.35 -5.61
C LEU A 122 18.05 6.52 -4.20
N VAL A 123 18.50 7.54 -3.49
CA VAL A 123 18.19 7.70 -2.06
C VAL A 123 17.23 8.87 -1.85
N TRP A 124 16.06 8.56 -1.30
CA TRP A 124 15.11 9.55 -0.81
C TRP A 124 15.26 9.73 0.70
N THR A 125 15.49 10.93 1.14
CA THR A 125 15.68 11.29 2.55
C THR A 125 14.47 12.08 3.06
N LEU A 126 13.92 11.66 4.19
CA LEU A 126 12.94 12.43 4.97
C LEU A 126 13.46 12.64 6.39
N ALA A 127 13.38 13.90 6.87
CA ALA A 127 13.78 14.24 8.23
C ALA A 127 12.69 15.06 8.92
N ASN A 128 12.14 14.52 9.98
CA ASN A 128 11.16 15.20 10.85
C ASN A 128 11.18 14.60 12.26
N ASN A 129 10.67 15.33 13.24
CA ASN A 129 10.58 14.92 14.64
C ASN A 129 11.91 14.34 15.20
N GLY A 130 13.04 14.97 14.83
CA GLY A 130 14.39 14.58 15.29
C GLY A 130 14.92 13.28 14.69
N ARG A 131 14.25 12.68 13.72
CA ARG A 131 14.68 11.47 13.01
C ARG A 131 14.92 11.75 11.54
N THR A 132 15.88 11.03 10.98
CA THR A 132 16.15 11.02 9.53
C THR A 132 15.99 9.59 9.04
N ASN A 133 15.09 9.39 8.10
CA ASN A 133 14.81 8.11 7.47
C ASN A 133 15.16 8.20 5.99
N VAL A 134 15.59 7.08 5.42
CA VAL A 134 15.95 6.99 4.00
C VAL A 134 15.31 5.77 3.35
N ALA A 135 14.84 5.94 2.12
CA ALA A 135 14.52 4.84 1.21
C ALA A 135 15.61 4.76 0.14
N LYS A 136 16.03 3.55 -0.21
CA LYS A 136 17.05 3.29 -1.22
C LYS A 136 16.43 2.46 -2.33
N GLY A 137 16.24 3.06 -3.50
CA GLY A 137 15.80 2.37 -4.71
C GLY A 137 16.98 1.90 -5.55
N TRP A 138 16.89 0.71 -6.13
CA TRP A 138 17.88 0.17 -7.07
C TRP A 138 17.25 -0.90 -7.98
N LEU A 139 17.94 -1.26 -9.06
CA LEU A 139 17.45 -2.18 -10.07
C LEU A 139 17.77 -3.65 -9.72
N GLU A 140 17.41 -4.10 -8.51
CA GLU A 140 17.49 -5.49 -8.10
C GLU A 140 16.35 -6.28 -8.74
N PRO A 141 16.61 -7.45 -9.37
CA PRO A 141 15.56 -8.23 -10.05
C PRO A 141 14.38 -8.60 -9.18
N GLU A 142 14.60 -8.89 -7.90
CA GLU A 142 13.55 -9.26 -6.94
C GLU A 142 12.59 -8.10 -6.64
N TRP A 143 12.95 -6.88 -6.98
CA TRP A 143 12.13 -5.68 -6.81
C TRP A 143 11.51 -5.19 -8.13
N GLU A 144 11.65 -5.96 -9.22
CA GLU A 144 10.94 -5.66 -10.46
C GLU A 144 9.44 -5.92 -10.25
N VAL A 145 8.64 -4.90 -10.49
CA VAL A 145 7.18 -4.93 -10.29
C VAL A 145 6.46 -4.81 -11.62
N ASP A 146 5.26 -5.33 -11.67
CA ASP A 146 4.38 -5.24 -12.82
C ASP A 146 3.08 -4.52 -12.49
N LYS A 147 2.29 -4.25 -13.52
CA LYS A 147 0.97 -3.60 -13.35
C LYS A 147 0.03 -4.40 -12.46
N LEU A 148 0.16 -5.72 -12.44
CA LEU A 148 -0.69 -6.58 -11.62
C LEU A 148 -0.41 -6.38 -10.14
N LEU A 149 0.87 -6.34 -9.74
CA LEU A 149 1.28 -6.09 -8.35
C LEU A 149 0.86 -4.69 -7.90
N ILE A 150 1.16 -3.66 -8.69
CA ILE A 150 0.76 -2.27 -8.39
C ILE A 150 -0.76 -2.16 -8.23
N SER A 151 -1.52 -2.80 -9.11
CA SER A 151 -2.99 -2.82 -9.03
C SER A 151 -3.51 -3.54 -7.80
N ALA A 152 -2.89 -4.66 -7.43
CA ALA A 152 -3.28 -5.45 -6.27
C ALA A 152 -3.04 -4.70 -4.96
N ASP A 153 -1.87 -4.07 -4.81
CA ASP A 153 -1.51 -3.30 -3.63
C ASP A 153 -2.24 -1.95 -3.57
N GLY A 154 -2.35 -1.26 -4.71
CA GLY A 154 -3.11 -0.01 -4.82
C GLY A 154 -4.59 -0.18 -4.48
N ALA A 155 -5.15 -1.38 -4.68
CA ALA A 155 -6.51 -1.69 -4.26
C ALA A 155 -6.68 -1.67 -2.74
N SER A 156 -5.62 -1.84 -1.98
CA SER A 156 -5.60 -1.74 -0.51
C SER A 156 -5.32 -0.32 -0.01
N ASP A 157 -5.02 0.63 -0.90
CA ASP A 157 -4.72 2.00 -0.50
C ASP A 157 -5.92 2.67 0.17
N GLN A 158 -5.68 3.23 1.34
CA GLN A 158 -6.69 3.97 2.10
C GLN A 158 -7.21 5.22 1.39
N PHE A 159 -6.49 5.74 0.38
CA PHE A 159 -6.98 6.83 -0.44
C PHE A 159 -8.14 6.40 -1.33
N THR A 160 -8.11 5.21 -1.86
CA THR A 160 -9.13 4.74 -2.81
C THR A 160 -10.35 4.18 -2.12
N GLY A 161 -10.21 3.73 -0.87
CA GLY A 161 -11.28 3.02 -0.17
C GLY A 161 -11.73 1.76 -0.92
N SER A 162 -10.96 1.32 -1.89
CA SER A 162 -11.22 0.13 -2.67
C SER A 162 -10.73 -1.09 -1.91
N LEU A 163 -11.62 -1.91 -1.47
CA LEU A 163 -11.34 -3.28 -1.05
C LEU A 163 -11.36 -4.18 -2.29
N GLY A 164 -10.69 -3.74 -3.36
CA GLY A 164 -10.61 -4.50 -4.59
C GLY A 164 -9.95 -5.86 -4.35
N ARG A 165 -10.51 -6.90 -4.93
CA ARG A 165 -9.78 -8.17 -5.10
C ARG A 165 -8.60 -7.88 -6.03
N PRO A 166 -7.44 -8.53 -5.82
CA PRO A 166 -6.34 -8.40 -6.77
C PRO A 166 -6.85 -8.67 -8.18
N ALA A 167 -6.60 -7.74 -9.08
CA ALA A 167 -6.92 -7.94 -10.49
C ALA A 167 -6.11 -9.14 -10.98
N SER A 168 -6.74 -10.04 -11.73
CA SER A 168 -5.98 -11.06 -12.45
C SER A 168 -5.40 -10.43 -13.72
N GLU A 169 -4.33 -11.00 -14.23
CA GLU A 169 -3.72 -10.55 -15.49
C GLU A 169 -4.75 -10.45 -16.62
N ALA A 170 -5.69 -11.40 -16.69
CA ALA A 170 -6.78 -11.38 -17.67
C ALA A 170 -7.76 -10.20 -17.49
N ILE A 171 -7.90 -9.68 -16.26
CA ILE A 171 -8.78 -8.53 -15.98
C ILE A 171 -8.13 -7.23 -16.39
N ILE A 172 -6.81 -7.10 -16.20
CA ILE A 172 -6.07 -5.89 -16.56
C ILE A 172 -5.51 -5.91 -17.99
N ALA A 173 -5.66 -7.04 -18.71
CA ALA A 173 -5.23 -7.15 -20.09
C ALA A 173 -6.00 -6.16 -20.97
N GLY A 174 -5.26 -5.25 -21.60
CA GLY A 174 -5.84 -4.21 -22.48
C GLY A 174 -6.39 -2.97 -21.74
N ASP A 175 -6.40 -2.97 -20.42
CA ASP A 175 -6.76 -1.82 -19.59
C ASP A 175 -5.79 -0.65 -19.81
N LEU A 176 -6.31 0.51 -20.16
CA LEU A 176 -5.55 1.74 -20.32
C LEU A 176 -5.78 2.65 -19.11
N PRO A 177 -4.74 3.32 -18.60
CA PRO A 177 -4.91 4.27 -17.52
C PRO A 177 -5.89 5.38 -17.88
N PRO A 178 -6.77 5.82 -16.96
CA PRO A 178 -7.66 6.96 -17.20
C PRO A 178 -6.89 8.21 -17.61
N VAL A 179 -7.42 8.94 -18.57
CA VAL A 179 -6.88 10.21 -19.01
C VAL A 179 -7.59 11.35 -18.29
N ILE A 180 -6.80 12.14 -17.55
CA ILE A 180 -7.32 13.30 -16.83
C ILE A 180 -6.99 14.56 -17.61
N THR A 181 -8.03 15.38 -17.88
CA THR A 181 -7.90 16.68 -18.53
C THR A 181 -8.50 17.76 -17.64
N GLY A 182 -7.93 18.95 -17.67
CA GLY A 182 -8.40 20.07 -16.86
C GLY A 182 -7.37 21.18 -16.80
N ARG A 183 -7.70 22.23 -16.06
CA ARG A 183 -6.75 23.31 -15.79
C ARG A 183 -5.68 22.84 -14.80
N THR A 184 -4.44 23.13 -15.15
CA THR A 184 -3.27 22.82 -14.30
C THR A 184 -3.00 23.90 -13.27
N THR A 185 -3.59 25.08 -13.43
CA THR A 185 -3.36 26.23 -12.54
C THR A 185 -4.66 27.03 -12.40
N GLU A 186 -5.03 27.34 -11.17
CA GLU A 186 -6.11 28.26 -10.83
C GLU A 186 -5.54 29.37 -9.92
N MET A 187 -5.86 30.61 -10.26
CA MET A 187 -5.52 31.78 -9.43
C MET A 187 -6.73 32.21 -8.63
N VAL A 188 -6.54 32.38 -7.34
CA VAL A 188 -7.60 32.82 -6.42
C VAL A 188 -7.07 33.90 -5.49
N THR A 189 -7.91 34.90 -5.18
CA THR A 189 -7.60 35.93 -4.20
C THR A 189 -8.31 35.58 -2.89
N LEU A 190 -7.55 35.47 -1.81
CA LEU A 190 -8.12 35.22 -0.48
C LEU A 190 -9.07 36.35 -0.07
N PRO A 191 -10.17 36.05 0.59
CA PRO A 191 -10.57 34.74 1.19
C PRO A 191 -11.43 33.85 0.24
N SER A 192 -11.47 34.11 -1.07
CA SER A 192 -12.28 33.34 -1.99
C SER A 192 -11.77 31.90 -2.11
N ALA A 193 -12.70 30.95 -2.29
CA ALA A 193 -12.36 29.55 -2.55
C ALA A 193 -12.03 29.31 -4.03
N ALA A 194 -11.02 28.48 -4.29
CA ALA A 194 -10.73 28.02 -5.65
C ALA A 194 -11.72 26.91 -6.06
N LYS A 195 -12.23 26.98 -7.29
CA LYS A 195 -13.03 25.90 -7.87
C LYS A 195 -12.17 25.12 -8.85
N LEU A 196 -11.82 23.89 -8.46
CA LEU A 196 -11.04 22.98 -9.28
C LEU A 196 -11.98 22.06 -10.08
N THR A 197 -11.75 21.94 -11.38
CA THR A 197 -12.57 21.08 -12.25
C THR A 197 -11.64 20.26 -13.15
N VAL A 198 -11.86 18.96 -13.19
CA VAL A 198 -11.19 18.04 -14.11
C VAL A 198 -12.20 17.12 -14.76
N THR A 199 -11.85 16.64 -15.95
CA THR A 199 -12.59 15.58 -16.65
C THR A 199 -11.68 14.36 -16.70
N ALA A 200 -12.22 13.19 -16.37
CA ALA A 200 -11.55 11.92 -16.56
C ALA A 200 -12.29 11.13 -17.65
N THR A 201 -11.53 10.56 -18.55
CA THR A 201 -12.02 9.61 -19.57
C THR A 201 -11.30 8.29 -19.40
N ASP A 202 -12.01 7.19 -19.61
CA ASP A 202 -11.57 5.84 -19.34
C ASP A 202 -12.12 4.90 -20.41
N ASP A 203 -11.46 3.79 -20.69
CA ASP A 203 -11.92 2.79 -21.66
C ASP A 203 -12.99 1.83 -21.08
N GLY A 204 -13.33 1.98 -19.82
CA GLY A 204 -14.31 1.18 -19.11
C GLY A 204 -13.82 -0.22 -18.76
N LEU A 205 -12.51 -0.42 -18.75
CA LEU A 205 -11.87 -1.64 -18.28
C LEU A 205 -11.22 -1.40 -16.88
N PRO A 206 -11.02 -2.46 -16.11
CA PRO A 206 -11.56 -3.79 -16.29
C PRO A 206 -13.07 -3.81 -16.04
N LYS A 207 -13.81 -4.60 -16.84
CA LYS A 207 -15.24 -4.80 -16.59
C LYS A 207 -15.42 -5.56 -15.27
N LEU A 208 -15.88 -4.87 -14.26
CA LEU A 208 -16.19 -5.48 -12.98
C LEU A 208 -17.47 -6.32 -13.10
N ARG A 209 -17.45 -7.52 -12.49
CA ARG A 209 -18.66 -8.38 -12.46
C ARG A 209 -19.71 -7.70 -11.59
N ALA A 210 -20.86 -7.43 -12.19
CA ALA A 210 -22.01 -6.94 -11.44
C ALA A 210 -22.42 -8.00 -10.40
N GLY A 211 -22.52 -7.60 -9.12
CA GLY A 211 -23.31 -8.34 -8.15
C GLY A 211 -22.65 -9.50 -7.41
N GLU A 212 -21.32 -9.57 -7.25
CA GLU A 212 -20.77 -10.50 -6.25
C GLU A 212 -21.14 -10.01 -4.83
N LYS A 213 -22.13 -10.73 -4.25
CA LYS A 213 -22.43 -10.60 -2.82
C LYS A 213 -21.29 -11.23 -2.03
N GLY A 214 -20.73 -10.52 -1.06
CA GLY A 214 -19.84 -11.10 -0.09
C GLY A 214 -20.53 -12.21 0.71
N SER A 215 -19.76 -13.11 1.32
CA SER A 215 -20.27 -14.15 2.22
C SER A 215 -21.12 -13.63 3.38
N ASP A 216 -21.08 -12.32 3.64
CA ASP A 216 -21.89 -11.59 4.63
C ASP A 216 -23.19 -11.01 4.05
N GLY A 217 -23.53 -11.34 2.79
CA GLY A 217 -24.73 -10.86 2.11
C GLY A 217 -24.71 -9.38 1.71
N GLN A 218 -23.65 -8.65 2.04
CA GLN A 218 -23.50 -7.27 1.62
C GLN A 218 -23.09 -7.19 0.14
N ASN A 219 -23.70 -6.26 -0.57
CA ASN A 219 -23.29 -5.93 -1.93
C ASN A 219 -21.86 -5.36 -1.88
N ARG A 220 -20.86 -6.23 -2.02
CA ARG A 220 -19.49 -5.85 -2.30
C ARG A 220 -19.34 -5.55 -3.79
N GLY A 221 -20.38 -5.02 -4.39
CA GLY A 221 -20.31 -4.50 -5.74
C GLY A 221 -19.14 -3.55 -5.78
N GLY A 222 -18.04 -4.04 -6.33
CA GLY A 222 -16.82 -3.26 -6.48
C GLY A 222 -17.23 -1.96 -7.15
N ILE A 223 -16.64 -0.88 -6.68
CA ILE A 223 -16.89 0.43 -7.24
C ILE A 223 -16.50 0.36 -8.70
N GLN A 224 -17.51 0.41 -9.50
CA GLN A 224 -17.38 0.37 -10.95
C GLN A 224 -17.02 1.78 -11.43
N GLY A 225 -15.98 1.87 -12.25
CA GLY A 225 -15.60 3.08 -12.95
C GLY A 225 -14.52 3.92 -12.25
N VAL A 226 -14.12 4.97 -12.95
CA VAL A 226 -13.10 5.91 -12.53
C VAL A 226 -13.58 6.73 -11.33
N ARG A 227 -12.70 6.85 -10.33
CA ARG A 227 -12.92 7.74 -9.20
C ARG A 227 -11.93 8.88 -9.22
N ILE A 228 -12.41 10.07 -9.03
CA ILE A 228 -11.57 11.26 -8.87
C ILE A 228 -11.53 11.62 -7.40
N ARG A 229 -10.31 11.79 -6.89
CA ARG A 229 -10.07 12.28 -5.55
C ARG A 229 -9.10 13.45 -5.59
N TRP A 230 -9.43 14.51 -4.87
CA TRP A 230 -8.51 15.60 -4.62
C TRP A 230 -7.75 15.34 -3.32
N ILE A 231 -6.44 15.50 -3.38
CA ILE A 231 -5.55 15.41 -2.21
C ILE A 231 -4.62 16.61 -2.19
N LEU A 232 -4.21 17.02 -1.01
CA LEU A 232 -3.07 17.91 -0.85
C LEU A 232 -1.80 17.09 -1.05
N TYR A 233 -1.11 17.33 -2.14
CA TYR A 233 0.13 16.63 -2.46
C TYR A 233 1.36 17.46 -2.08
N ARG A 234 1.30 18.76 -2.41
CA ARG A 234 2.31 19.75 -2.09
C ARG A 234 1.64 21.07 -1.74
N GLY A 235 2.18 21.75 -0.73
CA GLY A 235 1.67 23.06 -0.37
C GLY A 235 2.49 23.70 0.77
N PRO A 236 2.43 25.02 0.93
CA PRO A 236 3.08 25.72 2.01
C PRO A 236 2.32 25.63 3.33
N GLY A 237 1.14 25.03 3.35
CA GLY A 237 0.28 24.94 4.52
C GLY A 237 -1.01 24.18 4.28
N PRO A 238 -1.86 24.06 5.31
CA PRO A 238 -3.08 23.27 5.24
C PRO A 238 -4.06 23.82 4.22
N VAL A 239 -4.72 22.93 3.49
CA VAL A 239 -5.80 23.23 2.55
C VAL A 239 -7.04 22.47 2.98
N GLN A 240 -8.18 23.14 3.05
CA GLN A 240 -9.45 22.50 3.27
C GLN A 240 -10.09 22.16 1.92
N LEU A 241 -10.29 20.88 1.67
CA LEU A 241 -10.96 20.39 0.47
C LEU A 241 -12.46 20.15 0.80
N ASP A 242 -13.34 20.88 0.11
CA ASP A 242 -14.78 20.62 0.19
C ASP A 242 -15.12 19.40 -0.70
N ARG A 243 -15.70 18.36 -0.09
CA ARG A 243 -15.98 17.06 -0.73
C ARG A 243 -17.26 17.09 -1.56
N LYS A 244 -17.52 18.10 -2.33
CA LYS A 244 -18.59 18.02 -3.34
C LYS A 244 -18.06 17.36 -4.59
N SER A 245 -18.05 16.02 -4.64
CA SER A 245 -17.92 15.30 -5.91
C SER A 245 -19.19 15.52 -6.68
N VAL A 246 -19.09 16.18 -7.82
CA VAL A 246 -20.12 16.15 -8.85
C VAL A 246 -19.71 15.06 -9.82
N VAL A 247 -20.53 14.02 -9.93
CA VAL A 247 -20.41 12.98 -10.96
C VAL A 247 -21.00 13.54 -12.25
#